data_c4b44478ed52d3402cbb9cd6f8ebf3a2
#
_entry.id   c4b44478ed52d3402cbb9cd6f8ebf3a2
#
_cell.length_a   1.000
_cell.length_b   1.000
_cell.length_c   1.000
_cell.angle_alpha   90.00
_cell.angle_beta   90.00
_cell.angle_gamma   90.00
#
_symmetry.space_group_name_H-M   'P 1'
#
loop_
_entity.id
_entity.type
_entity.pdbx_description
1 polymer ?
#
loop_
_entity_poly.entity_id
_entity_poly.type
_entity_poly.pdbx_seq_one_letter_code
_entity_poly.pdbx_strand_id
1 'polypeptide(L)'
;VKMSSRKELANAIRALSMDAVQKAKSGHPGAPMGMADIAEVLWRDFLNHNPQNPSWADRDRFVLSNGHGSMLIYSLLHLTGYDLPIEELKNFRQLHSKTPGHPEVGYTAGVETTTGPLGQGIANAVGMAIAEKTLAAQFNRPGHDIVDHFTYAFMGDGCMMEGISHEVCSLAGTLKLGKLVAFYDDNGISIDGHVEGWFTDDTAKRFEAYGWHVVRGVDGHDADAIKRAVEEARAVTDKPSLLMCKTIIGFGSPNKAGTHDSHGAPLGDAEIALTREALGWKYAPFEIPSDIYAQWDAKEAGQAKEAAWNEKFAAYAKAFPQEAAEFTRRMKGEMPSDFDAKANEFIAKLQANPAKIASRKASQNAIEAFGPLLPEFLGGSADLAPSNLTLWSGSKPINEDTAGNYIHYGVREFGMTAIANGIADRKSVV
;
A
#
# COMPACT_ATOMS: atom_id res chain seq x y z
N VAL A 1 29.98 -10.36 12.08
CA VAL A 1 28.84 -9.46 12.40
C VAL A 1 28.10 -10.08 13.60
N LYS A 2 27.93 -9.30 14.66
CA LYS A 2 27.12 -9.72 15.83
C LYS A 2 25.66 -9.84 15.37
N MET A 3 25.01 -10.96 15.68
CA MET A 3 23.59 -11.11 15.41
C MET A 3 22.79 -10.33 16.47
N SER A 4 22.05 -9.32 16.02
CA SER A 4 21.12 -8.58 16.86
C SER A 4 19.82 -9.36 17.03
N SER A 5 19.15 -9.19 18.16
CA SER A 5 17.81 -9.76 18.35
C SER A 5 16.80 -9.05 17.44
N ARG A 6 15.68 -9.71 17.15
CA ARG A 6 14.58 -9.06 16.40
C ARG A 6 14.08 -7.79 17.13
N LYS A 7 14.09 -7.81 18.44
CA LYS A 7 13.73 -6.64 19.27
C LYS A 7 14.69 -5.47 19.05
N GLU A 8 15.99 -5.72 19.00
CA GLU A 8 16.99 -4.67 18.70
C GLU A 8 16.79 -4.09 17.29
N LEU A 9 16.44 -4.93 16.31
CA LEU A 9 16.15 -4.47 14.95
C LEU A 9 14.88 -3.61 14.89
N ALA A 10 13.82 -4.00 15.59
CA ALA A 10 12.62 -3.18 15.72
C ALA A 10 12.88 -1.86 16.49
N ASN A 11 13.75 -1.89 17.49
CA ASN A 11 14.12 -0.70 18.26
C ASN A 11 14.86 0.35 17.42
N ALA A 12 15.52 -0.03 16.33
CA ALA A 12 16.07 0.94 15.38
C ALA A 12 14.96 1.83 14.77
N ILE A 13 13.81 1.26 14.44
CA ILE A 13 12.63 2.00 13.96
C ILE A 13 12.12 2.94 15.07
N ARG A 14 12.01 2.45 16.29
CA ARG A 14 11.54 3.24 17.45
C ARG A 14 12.44 4.43 17.70
N ALA A 15 13.75 4.20 17.71
CA ALA A 15 14.75 5.26 17.95
C ALA A 15 14.72 6.33 16.87
N LEU A 16 14.76 5.94 15.59
CA LEU A 16 14.69 6.87 14.47
C LEU A 16 13.40 7.70 14.50
N SER A 17 12.27 7.06 14.81
CA SER A 17 10.96 7.71 14.83
C SER A 17 10.85 8.75 15.96
N MET A 18 11.19 8.36 17.18
CA MET A 18 11.11 9.30 18.31
C MET A 18 12.12 10.47 18.18
N ASP A 19 13.32 10.19 17.66
CA ASP A 19 14.35 11.21 17.46
C ASP A 19 13.97 12.21 16.38
N ALA A 20 13.43 11.75 15.25
CA ALA A 20 13.03 12.63 14.15
C ALA A 20 11.85 13.52 14.55
N VAL A 21 10.83 12.96 15.21
CA VAL A 21 9.69 13.72 15.72
C VAL A 21 10.13 14.73 16.75
N GLN A 22 11.03 14.36 17.67
CA GLN A 22 11.56 15.27 18.69
C GLN A 22 12.35 16.43 18.07
N LYS A 23 13.22 16.13 17.10
CA LYS A 23 13.99 17.15 16.39
C LYS A 23 13.11 18.12 15.62
N ALA A 24 12.08 17.61 14.95
CA ALA A 24 11.11 18.43 14.21
C ALA A 24 10.16 19.20 15.15
N LYS A 25 10.09 18.83 16.43
CA LYS A 25 9.09 19.34 17.40
C LYS A 25 7.65 19.18 16.91
N SER A 26 7.43 18.21 16.04
CA SER A 26 6.15 17.94 15.40
C SER A 26 6.14 16.53 14.81
N GLY A 27 5.04 15.83 14.92
CA GLY A 27 4.84 14.51 14.31
C GLY A 27 4.18 13.51 15.26
N HIS A 28 4.13 12.25 14.83
CA HIS A 28 3.38 11.20 15.48
C HIS A 28 4.31 10.00 15.78
N PRO A 29 4.92 9.93 16.97
CA PRO A 29 5.87 8.87 17.29
C PRO A 29 5.18 7.56 17.72
N GLY A 30 3.95 7.64 18.20
CA GLY A 30 3.29 6.52 18.91
C GLY A 30 3.04 5.30 18.03
N ALA A 31 2.41 5.47 16.87
CA ALA A 31 2.15 4.37 15.94
C ALA A 31 3.44 3.73 15.40
N PRO A 32 4.46 4.48 14.95
CA PRO A 32 5.76 3.89 14.58
C PRO A 32 6.39 3.05 15.68
N MET A 33 6.34 3.49 16.92
CA MET A 33 6.90 2.76 18.05
C MET A 33 6.07 1.50 18.39
N GLY A 34 4.75 1.59 18.28
CA GLY A 34 3.84 0.47 18.54
C GLY A 34 3.91 -0.61 17.46
N MET A 35 4.04 -0.23 16.20
CA MET A 35 4.04 -1.15 15.05
C MET A 35 5.45 -1.63 14.62
N ALA A 36 6.50 -1.26 15.32
CA ALA A 36 7.87 -1.55 14.91
C ALA A 36 8.16 -3.06 14.79
N ASP A 37 7.66 -3.89 15.70
CA ASP A 37 7.84 -5.35 15.64
C ASP A 37 7.10 -5.96 14.44
N ILE A 38 5.89 -5.48 14.15
CA ILE A 38 5.10 -5.92 12.98
C ILE A 38 5.83 -5.57 11.70
N ALA A 39 6.33 -4.35 11.60
CA ALA A 39 7.07 -3.87 10.44
C ALA A 39 8.38 -4.63 10.24
N GLU A 40 9.10 -4.93 11.32
CA GLU A 40 10.35 -5.71 11.26
C GLU A 40 10.09 -7.09 10.66
N VAL A 41 9.07 -7.81 11.14
CA VAL A 41 8.73 -9.14 10.60
C VAL A 41 8.30 -9.07 9.14
N LEU A 42 7.39 -8.16 8.79
CA LEU A 42 6.90 -8.05 7.42
C LEU A 42 8.02 -7.72 6.44
N TRP A 43 8.81 -6.69 6.72
CA TRP A 43 9.80 -6.17 5.78
C TRP A 43 11.03 -7.07 5.65
N ARG A 44 11.41 -7.79 6.69
CA ARG A 44 12.57 -8.67 6.66
C ARG A 44 12.26 -10.09 6.21
N ASP A 45 11.11 -10.63 6.59
CA ASP A 45 10.80 -12.04 6.34
C ASP A 45 9.92 -12.27 5.10
N PHE A 46 9.09 -11.29 4.71
CA PHE A 46 8.05 -11.53 3.70
C PHE A 46 8.09 -10.58 2.50
N LEU A 47 8.33 -9.30 2.70
CA LEU A 47 8.22 -8.31 1.64
C LEU A 47 9.21 -8.57 0.50
N ASN A 48 8.70 -8.73 -0.71
CA ASN A 48 9.50 -8.81 -1.92
C ASN A 48 9.66 -7.42 -2.50
N HIS A 49 10.85 -6.85 -2.34
CA HIS A 49 11.17 -5.52 -2.82
C HIS A 49 12.65 -5.43 -3.19
N ASN A 50 12.99 -4.43 -4.00
CA ASN A 50 14.37 -4.12 -4.32
C ASN A 50 14.64 -2.63 -4.06
N PRO A 51 15.35 -2.26 -2.99
CA PRO A 51 15.67 -0.87 -2.68
C PRO A 51 16.38 -0.12 -3.81
N GLN A 52 17.13 -0.82 -4.66
CA GLN A 52 17.85 -0.24 -5.80
C GLN A 52 16.98 -0.08 -7.05
N ASN A 53 15.82 -0.73 -7.10
CA ASN A 53 14.79 -0.53 -8.13
C ASN A 53 13.39 -0.47 -7.52
N PRO A 54 12.99 0.69 -6.97
CA PRO A 54 11.65 0.88 -6.41
C PRO A 54 10.51 0.72 -7.42
N SER A 55 10.84 0.67 -8.71
CA SER A 55 9.88 0.51 -9.81
C SER A 55 9.78 -0.91 -10.37
N TRP A 56 10.44 -1.90 -9.75
CA TRP A 56 10.33 -3.29 -10.17
C TRP A 56 8.87 -3.71 -10.28
N ALA A 57 8.48 -4.23 -11.47
CA ALA A 57 7.08 -4.45 -11.81
C ALA A 57 6.34 -5.40 -10.85
N ASP A 58 6.98 -6.49 -10.45
CA ASP A 58 6.37 -7.53 -9.58
C ASP A 58 6.79 -7.44 -8.11
N ARG A 59 7.25 -6.26 -7.65
CA ARG A 59 7.48 -6.03 -6.23
C ARG A 59 6.19 -6.08 -5.45
N ASP A 60 6.23 -6.50 -4.20
CA ASP A 60 5.12 -6.31 -3.27
C ASP A 60 4.87 -4.81 -3.03
N ARG A 61 3.64 -4.45 -2.72
CA ARG A 61 3.24 -3.08 -2.39
C ARG A 61 3.01 -2.96 -0.89
N PHE A 62 3.60 -1.94 -0.30
CA PHE A 62 3.37 -1.59 1.10
C PHE A 62 2.71 -0.22 1.19
N VAL A 63 1.58 -0.16 1.90
CA VAL A 63 0.79 1.05 2.09
C VAL A 63 0.62 1.32 3.58
N LEU A 64 1.08 2.47 4.03
CA LEU A 64 0.84 2.96 5.39
C LEU A 64 -0.44 3.82 5.38
N SER A 65 -1.60 3.20 5.64
CA SER A 65 -2.89 3.89 5.62
C SER A 65 -3.06 4.84 6.82
N ASN A 66 -2.48 4.51 7.97
CA ASN A 66 -2.29 5.44 9.07
C ASN A 66 -1.07 6.33 8.82
N GLY A 67 -1.14 7.13 7.75
CA GLY A 67 -0.03 7.89 7.19
C GLY A 67 0.53 8.99 8.10
N HIS A 68 -0.18 9.35 9.17
CA HIS A 68 0.36 10.23 10.21
C HIS A 68 1.57 9.61 10.92
N GLY A 69 1.66 8.27 11.01
CA GLY A 69 2.83 7.54 11.49
C GLY A 69 3.96 7.44 10.47
N SER A 70 4.18 8.46 9.66
CA SER A 70 5.08 8.46 8.51
C SER A 70 6.52 8.07 8.81
N MET A 71 7.02 8.36 10.00
CA MET A 71 8.37 7.94 10.38
C MET A 71 8.55 6.41 10.40
N LEU A 72 7.48 5.63 10.49
CA LEU A 72 7.57 4.18 10.33
C LEU A 72 8.09 3.80 8.94
N ILE A 73 7.42 4.28 7.89
CA ILE A 73 7.85 3.97 6.52
C ILE A 73 9.20 4.61 6.19
N TYR A 74 9.48 5.83 6.64
CA TYR A 74 10.78 6.48 6.39
C TYR A 74 11.94 5.72 7.06
N SER A 75 11.75 5.25 8.28
CA SER A 75 12.73 4.41 8.97
C SER A 75 12.97 3.11 8.22
N LEU A 76 11.92 2.45 7.74
CA LEU A 76 12.02 1.21 6.95
C LEU A 76 12.75 1.43 5.62
N LEU A 77 12.41 2.48 4.88
CA LEU A 77 13.05 2.80 3.61
C LEU A 77 14.55 3.12 3.81
N HIS A 78 14.88 3.90 4.84
CA HIS A 78 16.26 4.20 5.19
C HIS A 78 17.06 2.93 5.56
N LEU A 79 16.54 2.14 6.50
CA LEU A 79 17.23 0.96 7.03
C LEU A 79 17.44 -0.12 5.95
N THR A 80 16.48 -0.30 5.05
CA THR A 80 16.54 -1.33 3.99
C THR A 80 17.37 -0.92 2.78
N GLY A 81 17.77 0.36 2.67
CA GLY A 81 18.73 0.82 1.68
C GLY A 81 18.15 1.52 0.46
N TYR A 82 16.92 2.05 0.54
CA TYR A 82 16.39 2.98 -0.46
C TYR A 82 17.19 4.30 -0.48
N ASP A 83 17.04 5.11 -1.53
CA ASP A 83 17.63 6.45 -1.62
C ASP A 83 16.96 7.43 -0.63
N LEU A 84 17.19 7.16 0.64
CA LEU A 84 16.72 7.98 1.76
C LEU A 84 17.80 8.03 2.84
N PRO A 85 18.81 8.92 2.71
CA PRO A 85 19.91 9.00 3.66
C PRO A 85 19.45 9.54 5.02
N ILE A 86 20.25 9.27 6.06
CA ILE A 86 19.94 9.69 7.45
C ILE A 86 19.69 11.20 7.59
N GLU A 87 20.32 12.01 6.76
CA GLU A 87 20.13 13.47 6.77
C GLU A 87 18.70 13.86 6.42
N GLU A 88 18.02 13.09 5.56
CA GLU A 88 16.62 13.31 5.25
C GLU A 88 15.71 12.96 6.44
N LEU A 89 16.05 11.95 7.24
CA LEU A 89 15.34 11.64 8.47
C LEU A 89 15.54 12.75 9.53
N LYS A 90 16.76 13.31 9.61
CA LYS A 90 17.05 14.46 10.46
C LYS A 90 16.29 15.73 10.05
N ASN A 91 15.88 15.80 8.76
CA ASN A 91 15.10 16.89 8.19
C ASN A 91 13.60 16.56 8.07
N PHE A 92 13.12 15.64 8.89
CA PHE A 92 11.70 15.28 8.95
C PHE A 92 10.81 16.52 9.11
N ARG A 93 9.77 16.65 8.27
CA ARG A 93 8.83 17.79 8.23
C ARG A 93 9.47 19.15 7.90
N GLN A 94 10.69 19.18 7.38
CA GLN A 94 11.27 20.42 6.92
C GLN A 94 10.93 20.67 5.44
N LEU A 95 10.81 21.93 5.07
CA LEU A 95 10.49 22.32 3.71
C LEU A 95 11.50 21.73 2.71
N HIS A 96 11.03 21.15 1.64
CA HIS A 96 11.78 20.48 0.57
C HIS A 96 12.57 19.22 0.98
N SER A 97 12.39 18.69 2.20
CA SER A 97 12.96 17.38 2.55
C SER A 97 12.23 16.23 1.84
N LYS A 98 12.91 15.08 1.70
CA LYS A 98 12.30 13.84 1.20
C LYS A 98 11.41 13.14 2.24
N THR A 99 11.21 13.75 3.42
CA THR A 99 10.43 13.20 4.53
C THR A 99 9.33 14.19 4.96
N PRO A 100 8.34 14.47 4.10
CA PRO A 100 7.20 15.30 4.48
C PRO A 100 6.43 14.67 5.64
N GLY A 101 5.57 15.44 6.29
CA GLY A 101 4.83 15.00 7.48
C GLY A 101 3.95 13.76 7.27
N HIS A 102 3.51 13.53 6.04
CA HIS A 102 2.78 12.35 5.57
C HIS A 102 3.45 11.81 4.32
N PRO A 103 3.40 10.49 4.06
CA PRO A 103 4.04 9.92 2.86
C PRO A 103 3.45 10.48 1.57
N GLU A 104 4.30 10.90 0.65
CA GLU A 104 3.90 11.43 -0.66
C GLU A 104 4.59 10.67 -1.78
N VAL A 105 3.80 10.11 -2.69
CA VAL A 105 4.31 9.45 -3.89
C VAL A 105 5.04 10.46 -4.78
N GLY A 106 6.21 10.04 -5.28
CA GLY A 106 7.07 10.92 -6.10
C GLY A 106 8.06 11.78 -5.30
N TYR A 107 7.85 11.96 -3.99
CA TYR A 107 8.81 12.65 -3.11
C TYR A 107 9.85 11.71 -2.53
N THR A 108 9.41 10.56 -2.05
CA THR A 108 10.27 9.58 -1.36
C THR A 108 10.30 8.29 -2.17
N ALA A 109 11.48 7.84 -2.56
CA ALA A 109 11.64 6.55 -3.25
C ALA A 109 11.11 5.41 -2.39
N GLY A 110 10.25 4.57 -2.95
CA GLY A 110 9.63 3.43 -2.25
C GLY A 110 8.27 3.72 -1.61
N VAL A 111 7.81 4.98 -1.57
CA VAL A 111 6.43 5.32 -1.21
C VAL A 111 5.51 5.03 -2.40
N GLU A 112 4.56 4.13 -2.23
CA GLU A 112 3.70 3.65 -3.30
C GLU A 112 2.50 4.55 -3.57
N THR A 113 2.01 5.26 -2.55
CA THR A 113 0.86 6.17 -2.66
C THR A 113 0.89 7.22 -1.57
N THR A 114 0.31 8.37 -1.85
CA THR A 114 0.15 9.46 -0.88
C THR A 114 -0.92 9.11 0.14
N THR A 115 -0.58 9.19 1.42
CA THR A 115 -1.49 8.97 2.54
C THR A 115 -1.44 10.14 3.51
N GLY A 116 -2.29 10.11 4.53
CA GLY A 116 -2.47 11.19 5.51
C GLY A 116 -3.91 11.28 5.91
N PRO A 117 -4.85 11.58 4.97
CA PRO A 117 -6.28 11.40 5.22
C PRO A 117 -6.57 9.94 5.50
N LEU A 118 -7.05 9.63 6.71
CA LEU A 118 -7.31 8.26 7.15
C LEU A 118 -8.32 7.55 6.23
N GLY A 119 -8.10 6.27 5.99
CA GLY A 119 -8.93 5.47 5.08
C GLY A 119 -8.54 5.53 3.59
N GLN A 120 -7.83 6.57 3.14
CA GLN A 120 -7.39 6.66 1.75
C GLN A 120 -6.37 5.58 1.38
N GLY A 121 -5.43 5.27 2.28
CA GLY A 121 -4.40 4.26 2.03
C GLY A 121 -4.98 2.87 1.81
N ILE A 122 -5.90 2.40 2.65
CA ILE A 122 -6.53 1.09 2.45
C ILE A 122 -7.35 1.06 1.16
N ALA A 123 -8.01 2.17 0.79
CA ALA A 123 -8.75 2.26 -0.47
C ALA A 123 -7.82 2.14 -1.69
N ASN A 124 -6.67 2.82 -1.66
CA ASN A 124 -5.65 2.68 -2.70
C ASN A 124 -5.07 1.25 -2.73
N ALA A 125 -4.84 0.63 -1.57
CA ALA A 125 -4.37 -0.76 -1.48
C ALA A 125 -5.36 -1.75 -2.11
N VAL A 126 -6.66 -1.53 -1.93
CA VAL A 126 -7.71 -2.31 -2.63
C VAL A 126 -7.57 -2.16 -4.14
N GLY A 127 -7.34 -0.95 -4.63
CA GLY A 127 -7.09 -0.68 -6.06
C GLY A 127 -5.84 -1.40 -6.58
N MET A 128 -4.76 -1.38 -5.82
CA MET A 128 -3.52 -2.11 -6.16
C MET A 128 -3.75 -3.63 -6.23
N ALA A 129 -4.52 -4.18 -5.31
CA ALA A 129 -4.85 -5.61 -5.31
C ALA A 129 -5.79 -6.00 -6.48
N ILE A 130 -6.72 -5.13 -6.87
CA ILE A 130 -7.53 -5.32 -8.09
C ILE A 130 -6.63 -5.34 -9.32
N ALA A 131 -5.70 -4.40 -9.42
CA ALA A 131 -4.77 -4.31 -10.54
C ALA A 131 -3.88 -5.56 -10.64
N GLU A 132 -3.36 -6.07 -9.52
CA GLU A 132 -2.60 -7.31 -9.52
C GLU A 132 -3.44 -8.48 -10.03
N LYS A 133 -4.65 -8.64 -9.48
CA LYS A 133 -5.54 -9.76 -9.83
C LYS A 133 -5.93 -9.75 -11.32
N THR A 134 -6.26 -8.58 -11.86
CA THR A 134 -6.63 -8.43 -13.28
C THR A 134 -5.42 -8.61 -14.20
N LEU A 135 -4.26 -8.05 -13.86
CA LEU A 135 -3.03 -8.25 -14.63
C LEU A 135 -2.60 -9.73 -14.64
N ALA A 136 -2.64 -10.40 -13.49
CA ALA A 136 -2.35 -11.83 -13.41
C ALA A 136 -3.26 -12.65 -14.33
N ALA A 137 -4.57 -12.36 -14.33
CA ALA A 137 -5.52 -13.02 -15.20
C ALA A 137 -5.27 -12.74 -16.69
N GLN A 138 -4.82 -11.54 -17.04
CA GLN A 138 -4.54 -11.16 -18.42
C GLN A 138 -3.23 -11.73 -18.94
N PHE A 139 -2.17 -11.75 -18.12
CA PHE A 139 -0.80 -12.02 -18.56
C PHE A 139 -0.25 -13.37 -18.15
N ASN A 140 -0.59 -13.90 -16.97
CA ASN A 140 -0.04 -15.18 -16.53
C ASN A 140 -0.47 -16.32 -17.44
N ARG A 141 0.43 -17.28 -17.65
CA ARG A 141 0.20 -18.50 -18.45
C ARG A 141 0.67 -19.70 -17.64
N PRO A 142 0.18 -20.92 -17.88
CA PRO A 142 0.61 -22.11 -17.17
C PRO A 142 2.13 -22.26 -17.16
N GLY A 143 2.72 -22.29 -15.96
CA GLY A 143 4.17 -22.34 -15.76
C GLY A 143 4.91 -21.00 -15.94
N HIS A 144 4.19 -19.91 -16.16
CA HIS A 144 4.76 -18.57 -16.39
C HIS A 144 3.96 -17.50 -15.63
N ASP A 145 4.10 -17.47 -14.30
CA ASP A 145 3.46 -16.49 -13.45
C ASP A 145 4.37 -15.26 -13.30
N ILE A 146 4.17 -14.26 -14.14
CA ILE A 146 4.95 -13.01 -14.13
C ILE A 146 4.33 -11.91 -13.27
N VAL A 147 3.07 -12.06 -12.87
CA VAL A 147 2.38 -11.16 -11.95
C VAL A 147 1.95 -11.99 -10.74
N ASP A 148 2.68 -11.84 -9.63
CA ASP A 148 2.48 -12.65 -8.43
C ASP A 148 3.01 -11.91 -7.18
N HIS A 149 2.37 -10.78 -6.83
CA HIS A 149 2.80 -10.00 -5.69
C HIS A 149 1.64 -9.67 -4.75
N PHE A 150 1.99 -9.45 -3.50
CA PHE A 150 1.07 -9.05 -2.44
C PHE A 150 0.97 -7.53 -2.34
N THR A 151 -0.16 -7.08 -1.82
CA THR A 151 -0.34 -5.72 -1.30
C THR A 151 -0.56 -5.82 0.19
N TYR A 152 0.29 -5.15 0.95
CA TYR A 152 0.23 -5.06 2.42
C TYR A 152 -0.17 -3.66 2.83
N ALA A 153 -1.12 -3.54 3.75
CA ALA A 153 -1.57 -2.25 4.28
C ALA A 153 -1.55 -2.25 5.81
N PHE A 154 -1.03 -1.18 6.40
CA PHE A 154 -1.11 -0.92 7.83
C PHE A 154 -2.22 0.09 8.11
N MET A 155 -3.06 -0.19 9.10
CA MET A 155 -4.21 0.63 9.49
C MET A 155 -4.28 0.79 10.99
N GLY A 156 -4.84 1.90 11.46
CA GLY A 156 -5.16 2.11 12.87
C GLY A 156 -6.67 2.27 13.10
N ASP A 157 -7.07 2.52 14.36
CA ASP A 157 -8.46 2.70 14.76
C ASP A 157 -9.17 3.78 13.92
N GLY A 158 -8.50 4.90 13.66
CA GLY A 158 -9.05 5.99 12.84
C GLY A 158 -9.35 5.55 11.41
N CYS A 159 -8.51 4.73 10.80
CA CYS A 159 -8.77 4.17 9.46
C CYS A 159 -10.05 3.30 9.47
N MET A 160 -10.28 2.56 10.57
CA MET A 160 -11.46 1.71 10.73
C MET A 160 -12.76 2.51 10.92
N MET A 161 -12.67 3.71 11.50
CA MET A 161 -13.84 4.58 11.70
C MET A 161 -14.26 5.29 10.42
N GLU A 162 -13.33 5.55 9.50
CA GLU A 162 -13.63 6.27 8.25
C GLU A 162 -14.66 5.52 7.39
N GLY A 163 -15.67 6.22 6.90
CA GLY A 163 -16.73 5.65 6.07
C GLY A 163 -16.21 4.95 4.81
N ILE A 164 -15.16 5.51 4.20
CA ILE A 164 -14.54 4.92 3.00
C ILE A 164 -14.00 3.50 3.25
N SER A 165 -13.56 3.18 4.46
CA SER A 165 -13.07 1.84 4.79
C SER A 165 -14.19 0.79 4.71
N HIS A 166 -15.42 1.16 5.05
CA HIS A 166 -16.59 0.28 4.88
C HIS A 166 -16.86 -0.01 3.41
N GLU A 167 -16.82 1.03 2.56
CA GLU A 167 -17.04 0.89 1.12
C GLU A 167 -16.01 -0.04 0.46
N VAL A 168 -14.73 0.26 0.66
CA VAL A 168 -13.66 -0.44 -0.06
C VAL A 168 -13.37 -1.83 0.49
N CYS A 169 -13.46 -2.04 1.80
CA CYS A 169 -13.21 -3.36 2.40
C CYS A 169 -14.36 -4.33 2.09
N SER A 170 -15.60 -3.85 2.04
CA SER A 170 -16.74 -4.64 1.58
C SER A 170 -16.54 -5.08 0.13
N LEU A 171 -16.14 -4.19 -0.77
CA LEU A 171 -15.88 -4.54 -2.16
C LEU A 171 -14.68 -5.50 -2.31
N ALA A 172 -13.64 -5.33 -1.53
CA ALA A 172 -12.47 -6.22 -1.54
C ALA A 172 -12.84 -7.67 -1.19
N GLY A 173 -13.72 -7.85 -0.19
CA GLY A 173 -14.27 -9.17 0.15
C GLY A 173 -15.09 -9.76 -0.99
N THR A 174 -15.98 -8.95 -1.60
CA THR A 174 -16.81 -9.35 -2.75
C THR A 174 -15.95 -9.79 -3.93
N LEU A 175 -14.87 -9.08 -4.24
CA LEU A 175 -13.95 -9.40 -5.33
C LEU A 175 -12.92 -10.49 -4.98
N LYS A 176 -12.93 -11.00 -3.74
CA LYS A 176 -12.05 -12.08 -3.29
C LYS A 176 -10.57 -11.77 -3.54
N LEU A 177 -10.10 -10.61 -3.06
CA LEU A 177 -8.74 -10.15 -3.27
C LEU A 177 -7.73 -10.88 -2.37
N GLY A 178 -7.40 -12.13 -2.71
CA GLY A 178 -6.59 -13.03 -1.88
C GLY A 178 -5.15 -12.60 -1.64
N LYS A 179 -4.62 -11.62 -2.39
CA LYS A 179 -3.28 -11.07 -2.20
C LYS A 179 -3.26 -9.71 -1.51
N LEU A 180 -4.38 -9.31 -0.91
CA LEU A 180 -4.46 -8.16 -0.02
C LEU A 180 -4.39 -8.63 1.44
N VAL A 181 -3.36 -8.19 2.15
CA VAL A 181 -3.14 -8.49 3.58
C VAL A 181 -3.07 -7.17 4.33
N ALA A 182 -4.03 -6.93 5.20
CA ALA A 182 -4.11 -5.75 6.03
C ALA A 182 -3.77 -6.06 7.50
N PHE A 183 -3.01 -5.17 8.12
CA PHE A 183 -2.65 -5.23 9.53
C PHE A 183 -3.40 -4.12 10.26
N TYR A 184 -4.18 -4.49 11.24
CA TYR A 184 -4.86 -3.54 12.12
C TYR A 184 -4.06 -3.35 13.39
N ASP A 185 -3.55 -2.14 13.57
CA ASP A 185 -2.92 -1.66 14.80
C ASP A 185 -4.02 -1.40 15.85
N ASP A 186 -4.41 -2.47 16.52
CA ASP A 186 -5.48 -2.49 17.52
C ASP A 186 -4.92 -2.07 18.89
N ASN A 187 -4.62 -0.78 19.02
CA ASN A 187 -4.06 -0.19 20.23
C ASN A 187 -5.10 0.53 21.10
N GLY A 188 -6.31 0.78 20.58
CA GLY A 188 -7.42 1.39 21.34
C GLY A 188 -7.23 2.88 21.66
N ILE A 189 -6.30 3.57 21.00
CA ILE A 189 -5.98 4.97 21.28
C ILE A 189 -6.10 5.81 20.02
N SER A 190 -6.83 6.91 20.12
CA SER A 190 -6.83 7.99 19.13
C SER A 190 -6.26 9.27 19.77
N ILE A 191 -6.23 10.37 19.02
CA ILE A 191 -5.72 11.65 19.54
C ILE A 191 -6.53 12.19 20.73
N ASP A 192 -7.80 11.86 20.81
CA ASP A 192 -8.69 12.26 21.90
C ASP A 192 -8.63 11.33 23.12
N GLY A 193 -7.93 10.20 23.02
CA GLY A 193 -7.78 9.24 24.10
C GLY A 193 -8.25 7.82 23.77
N HIS A 194 -8.75 7.12 24.77
CA HIS A 194 -9.29 5.76 24.62
C HIS A 194 -10.56 5.75 23.81
N VAL A 195 -10.61 4.89 22.78
CA VAL A 195 -11.67 4.89 21.76
C VAL A 195 -13.02 4.33 22.22
N GLU A 196 -13.09 3.66 23.37
CA GLU A 196 -14.31 2.99 23.86
C GLU A 196 -15.53 3.93 23.96
N GLY A 197 -15.29 5.24 24.08
CA GLY A 197 -16.36 6.24 24.16
C GLY A 197 -17.02 6.55 22.79
N TRP A 198 -16.39 6.20 21.68
CA TRP A 198 -16.87 6.55 20.33
C TRP A 198 -16.58 5.51 19.24
N PHE A 199 -15.93 4.41 19.59
CA PHE A 199 -15.67 3.31 18.65
C PHE A 199 -15.79 1.97 19.39
N THR A 200 -16.91 1.30 19.20
CA THR A 200 -17.28 0.04 19.86
C THR A 200 -17.59 -1.08 18.87
N ASP A 201 -17.24 -0.89 17.60
CA ASP A 201 -17.45 -1.89 16.55
C ASP A 201 -16.70 -3.19 16.87
N ASP A 202 -17.34 -4.34 16.65
CA ASP A 202 -16.64 -5.61 16.57
C ASP A 202 -15.97 -5.72 15.20
N THR A 203 -14.76 -5.18 15.10
CA THR A 203 -14.02 -5.11 13.84
C THR A 203 -13.82 -6.48 13.19
N ALA A 204 -13.58 -7.52 13.99
CA ALA A 204 -13.43 -8.86 13.47
C ALA A 204 -14.70 -9.36 12.79
N LYS A 205 -15.85 -9.26 13.45
CA LYS A 205 -17.14 -9.65 12.85
C LYS A 205 -17.51 -8.78 11.65
N ARG A 206 -17.18 -7.49 11.69
CA ARG A 206 -17.38 -6.58 10.58
C ARG A 206 -16.65 -7.08 9.32
N PHE A 207 -15.38 -7.41 9.43
CA PHE A 207 -14.58 -7.89 8.30
C PHE A 207 -14.97 -9.32 7.87
N GLU A 208 -15.32 -10.20 8.79
CA GLU A 208 -15.90 -11.51 8.49
C GLU A 208 -17.19 -11.37 7.67
N ALA A 209 -18.07 -10.42 8.03
CA ALA A 209 -19.28 -10.10 7.27
C ALA A 209 -19.00 -9.59 5.84
N TYR A 210 -17.86 -8.92 5.63
CA TYR A 210 -17.39 -8.54 4.28
C TYR A 210 -16.86 -9.74 3.47
N GLY A 211 -16.65 -10.88 4.08
CA GLY A 211 -16.04 -12.06 3.44
C GLY A 211 -14.52 -12.10 3.53
N TRP A 212 -13.92 -11.38 4.45
CA TRP A 212 -12.49 -11.44 4.75
C TRP A 212 -12.14 -12.63 5.64
N HIS A 213 -10.93 -13.14 5.49
CA HIS A 213 -10.26 -13.97 6.49
C HIS A 213 -9.71 -13.07 7.59
N VAL A 214 -9.95 -13.41 8.85
CA VAL A 214 -9.54 -12.60 10.01
C VAL A 214 -8.70 -13.43 10.95
N VAL A 215 -7.47 -12.97 11.24
CA VAL A 215 -6.60 -13.52 12.28
C VAL A 215 -6.72 -12.65 13.51
N ARG A 216 -7.34 -13.19 14.57
CA ARG A 216 -7.65 -12.46 15.79
C ARG A 216 -6.53 -12.58 16.82
N GLY A 217 -6.38 -11.56 17.66
CA GLY A 217 -5.58 -11.65 18.89
C GLY A 217 -4.09 -11.89 18.66
N VAL A 218 -3.54 -11.35 17.56
CA VAL A 218 -2.11 -11.40 17.29
C VAL A 218 -1.39 -10.48 18.29
N ASP A 219 -0.44 -11.00 19.04
CA ASP A 219 0.46 -10.16 19.84
C ASP A 219 1.40 -9.40 18.89
N GLY A 220 1.14 -8.10 18.73
CA GLY A 220 1.90 -7.22 17.85
C GLY A 220 3.33 -6.90 18.33
N HIS A 221 3.74 -7.45 19.47
CA HIS A 221 5.10 -7.35 20.02
C HIS A 221 5.82 -8.71 20.09
N ASP A 222 5.18 -9.79 19.63
CA ASP A 222 5.77 -11.13 19.50
C ASP A 222 6.05 -11.44 18.02
N ALA A 223 7.31 -11.42 17.63
CA ALA A 223 7.72 -11.67 16.25
C ALA A 223 7.26 -13.04 15.72
N ASP A 224 7.25 -14.08 16.55
CA ASP A 224 6.81 -15.42 16.14
C ASP A 224 5.30 -15.48 15.93
N ALA A 225 4.52 -14.80 16.78
CA ALA A 225 3.08 -14.67 16.61
C ALA A 225 2.72 -13.90 15.32
N ILE A 226 3.42 -12.80 15.06
CA ILE A 226 3.25 -12.01 13.85
C ILE A 226 3.60 -12.86 12.61
N LYS A 227 4.71 -13.56 12.65
CA LYS A 227 5.15 -14.41 11.53
C LYS A 227 4.11 -15.48 11.19
N ARG A 228 3.62 -16.21 12.19
CA ARG A 228 2.55 -17.22 12.01
C ARG A 228 1.29 -16.61 11.41
N ALA A 229 0.89 -15.42 11.86
CA ALA A 229 -0.29 -14.72 11.32
C ALA A 229 -0.13 -14.34 9.84
N VAL A 230 1.06 -13.87 9.45
CA VAL A 230 1.35 -13.55 8.03
C VAL A 230 1.37 -14.82 7.19
N GLU A 231 1.98 -15.90 7.66
CA GLU A 231 2.00 -17.20 6.97
C GLU A 231 0.56 -17.73 6.77
N GLU A 232 -0.29 -17.65 7.80
CA GLU A 232 -1.71 -18.01 7.72
C GLU A 232 -2.45 -17.16 6.67
N ALA A 233 -2.28 -15.84 6.70
CA ALA A 233 -2.92 -14.93 5.76
C ALA A 233 -2.50 -15.21 4.31
N ARG A 234 -1.22 -15.47 4.07
CA ARG A 234 -0.70 -15.78 2.72
C ARG A 234 -1.16 -17.13 2.18
N ALA A 235 -1.54 -18.05 3.03
CA ALA A 235 -2.09 -19.34 2.63
C ALA A 235 -3.56 -19.26 2.18
N VAL A 236 -4.28 -18.19 2.53
CA VAL A 236 -5.66 -17.94 2.11
C VAL A 236 -5.66 -17.20 0.78
N THR A 237 -6.04 -17.86 -0.30
CA THR A 237 -5.92 -17.34 -1.67
C THR A 237 -7.20 -16.75 -2.24
N ASP A 238 -8.35 -17.01 -1.63
CA ASP A 238 -9.68 -16.64 -2.10
C ASP A 238 -10.37 -15.55 -1.28
N LYS A 239 -9.67 -14.96 -0.33
CA LYS A 239 -10.16 -13.88 0.53
C LYS A 239 -9.04 -12.91 0.88
N PRO A 240 -9.30 -11.61 0.98
CA PRO A 240 -8.37 -10.70 1.65
C PRO A 240 -8.28 -11.06 3.14
N SER A 241 -7.14 -10.79 3.76
CA SER A 241 -6.89 -11.11 5.17
C SER A 241 -6.70 -9.86 6.02
N LEU A 242 -7.30 -9.85 7.20
CA LEU A 242 -7.08 -8.86 8.25
C LEU A 242 -6.37 -9.52 9.43
N LEU A 243 -5.19 -9.01 9.80
CA LEU A 243 -4.47 -9.41 11.00
C LEU A 243 -4.74 -8.37 12.08
N MET A 244 -5.45 -8.76 13.13
CA MET A 244 -5.74 -7.89 14.27
C MET A 244 -4.60 -7.98 15.28
N CYS A 245 -3.71 -6.99 15.25
CA CYS A 245 -2.48 -6.96 16.04
C CYS A 245 -2.68 -6.07 17.28
N LYS A 246 -2.70 -6.66 18.45
CA LYS A 246 -2.68 -5.93 19.71
C LYS A 246 -1.30 -5.30 19.89
N THR A 247 -1.28 -3.99 20.03
CA THR A 247 -0.06 -3.22 20.25
C THR A 247 -0.25 -2.22 21.38
N ILE A 248 0.88 -1.64 21.80
CA ILE A 248 0.91 -0.54 22.74
C ILE A 248 1.47 0.68 21.99
N ILE A 249 0.63 1.69 21.78
CA ILE A 249 1.07 2.96 21.19
C ILE A 249 2.21 3.55 22.02
N GLY A 250 3.26 4.08 21.36
CA GLY A 250 4.41 4.60 22.09
C GLY A 250 5.21 3.55 22.86
N PHE A 251 5.19 2.30 22.40
CA PHE A 251 5.87 1.17 23.07
C PHE A 251 7.32 1.51 23.44
N GLY A 252 7.67 1.27 24.69
CA GLY A 252 8.99 1.55 25.25
C GLY A 252 9.08 2.87 26.03
N SER A 253 8.10 3.75 25.91
CA SER A 253 8.04 4.99 26.70
C SER A 253 7.47 4.71 28.08
N PRO A 254 8.23 4.89 29.19
CA PRO A 254 7.77 4.48 30.52
C PRO A 254 6.51 5.23 31.00
N ASN A 255 6.35 6.50 30.64
CA ASN A 255 5.26 7.33 31.13
C ASN A 255 4.19 7.64 30.08
N LYS A 256 4.46 7.45 28.78
CA LYS A 256 3.56 7.86 27.69
C LYS A 256 3.04 6.69 26.84
N ALA A 257 3.62 5.49 26.98
CA ALA A 257 3.11 4.31 26.29
C ALA A 257 1.66 4.02 26.69
N GLY A 258 0.84 3.62 25.71
CA GLY A 258 -0.59 3.31 25.93
C GLY A 258 -1.47 4.53 26.18
N THR A 259 -0.97 5.74 25.95
CA THR A 259 -1.72 6.98 26.13
C THR A 259 -1.72 7.85 24.86
N HIS A 260 -2.67 8.78 24.79
CA HIS A 260 -2.74 9.75 23.70
C HIS A 260 -1.55 10.72 23.67
N ASP A 261 -0.80 10.88 24.77
CA ASP A 261 0.37 11.76 24.84
C ASP A 261 1.49 11.32 23.89
N SER A 262 1.53 10.05 23.50
CA SER A 262 2.48 9.54 22.50
C SER A 262 1.92 9.57 21.07
N HIS A 263 0.62 9.84 20.87
CA HIS A 263 -0.02 9.75 19.57
C HIS A 263 0.52 10.79 18.58
N GLY A 264 0.36 12.07 18.89
CA GLY A 264 0.57 13.16 17.93
C GLY A 264 1.48 14.29 18.43
N ALA A 265 2.34 14.01 19.39
CA ALA A 265 3.29 14.98 19.95
C ALA A 265 4.67 14.37 20.21
N PRO A 266 5.75 15.16 20.18
CA PRO A 266 7.05 14.71 20.63
C PRO A 266 7.00 14.18 22.07
N LEU A 267 7.77 13.14 22.37
CA LEU A 267 7.82 12.58 23.72
C LEU A 267 8.43 13.53 24.74
N GLY A 268 9.32 14.42 24.32
CA GLY A 268 10.13 15.29 25.15
C GLY A 268 11.50 14.67 25.49
N ASP A 269 12.51 15.50 25.67
CA ASP A 269 13.89 15.05 25.84
C ASP A 269 14.07 14.13 27.05
N ALA A 270 13.41 14.45 28.18
CA ALA A 270 13.45 13.62 29.37
C ALA A 270 12.81 12.24 29.15
N GLU A 271 11.66 12.19 28.49
CA GLU A 271 10.99 10.92 28.21
C GLU A 271 11.74 10.06 27.18
N ILE A 272 12.39 10.69 26.20
CA ILE A 272 13.25 10.01 25.24
C ILE A 272 14.43 9.33 25.92
N ALA A 273 15.07 10.01 26.90
CA ALA A 273 16.15 9.42 27.68
C ALA A 273 15.69 8.19 28.43
N LEU A 274 14.54 8.25 29.10
CA LEU A 274 13.92 7.11 29.80
C LEU A 274 13.52 6.00 28.82
N THR A 275 13.03 6.35 27.65
CA THR A 275 12.66 5.39 26.58
C THR A 275 13.89 4.65 26.08
N ARG A 276 15.00 5.34 25.82
CA ARG A 276 16.27 4.68 25.46
C ARG A 276 16.72 3.70 26.53
N GLU A 277 16.65 4.07 27.79
CA GLU A 277 17.00 3.18 28.91
C GLU A 277 16.09 1.94 28.93
N ALA A 278 14.77 2.13 28.86
CA ALA A 278 13.79 1.04 28.87
C ALA A 278 13.95 0.07 27.69
N LEU A 279 14.30 0.59 26.51
CA LEU A 279 14.56 -0.22 25.31
C LEU A 279 15.96 -0.85 25.30
N GLY A 280 16.85 -0.47 26.20
CA GLY A 280 18.26 -0.85 26.16
C GLY A 280 19.02 -0.25 24.97
N TRP A 281 18.53 0.83 24.40
CA TRP A 281 19.11 1.51 23.23
C TRP A 281 20.14 2.54 23.64
N LYS A 282 21.41 2.19 23.52
CA LYS A 282 22.54 2.98 24.06
C LYS A 282 23.11 4.02 23.10
N TYR A 283 22.57 4.09 21.89
CA TYR A 283 23.13 4.93 20.82
C TYR A 283 22.53 6.33 20.86
N ALA A 284 23.31 7.29 20.39
CA ALA A 284 22.89 8.69 20.29
C ALA A 284 21.76 8.87 19.26
N PRO A 285 21.05 10.01 19.28
CA PRO A 285 20.04 10.30 18.26
C PRO A 285 20.57 10.15 16.84
N PHE A 286 19.84 9.44 16.00
CA PHE A 286 20.16 9.12 14.60
C PHE A 286 21.41 8.25 14.40
N GLU A 287 21.96 7.69 15.46
CA GLU A 287 23.06 6.73 15.39
C GLU A 287 22.52 5.30 15.35
N ILE A 288 22.80 4.59 14.25
CA ILE A 288 22.44 3.18 14.06
C ILE A 288 23.73 2.37 13.93
N PRO A 289 23.93 1.32 14.74
CA PRO A 289 25.11 0.47 14.64
C PRO A 289 25.24 -0.20 13.28
N SER A 290 26.47 -0.43 12.83
CA SER A 290 26.75 -1.07 11.53
C SER A 290 26.22 -2.50 11.43
N ASP A 291 26.16 -3.24 12.54
CA ASP A 291 25.61 -4.59 12.58
C ASP A 291 24.08 -4.61 12.45
N ILE A 292 23.39 -3.56 12.92
CA ILE A 292 21.95 -3.36 12.70
C ILE A 292 21.68 -2.97 11.24
N TYR A 293 22.45 -2.01 10.69
CA TYR A 293 22.34 -1.69 9.27
C TYR A 293 22.56 -2.92 8.37
N ALA A 294 23.59 -3.72 8.65
CA ALA A 294 23.88 -4.91 7.86
C ALA A 294 22.74 -5.94 7.87
N GLN A 295 21.98 -6.04 8.96
CA GLN A 295 20.86 -6.96 9.08
C GLN A 295 19.55 -6.40 8.49
N TRP A 296 19.42 -5.10 8.36
CA TRP A 296 18.31 -4.45 7.68
C TRP A 296 18.53 -4.29 6.18
N ASP A 297 19.77 -4.23 5.70
CA ASP A 297 20.10 -3.99 4.29
C ASP A 297 19.46 -5.06 3.40
N ALA A 298 18.54 -4.63 2.55
CA ALA A 298 17.79 -5.49 1.63
C ALA A 298 18.30 -5.38 0.18
N LYS A 299 19.37 -4.65 -0.10
CA LYS A 299 19.82 -4.39 -1.48
C LYS A 299 20.23 -5.67 -2.21
N GLU A 300 21.08 -6.48 -1.62
CA GLU A 300 21.55 -7.72 -2.24
C GLU A 300 20.40 -8.72 -2.41
N ALA A 301 19.61 -8.94 -1.36
CA ALA A 301 18.46 -9.85 -1.41
C ALA A 301 17.40 -9.35 -2.41
N GLY A 302 17.17 -8.04 -2.49
CA GLY A 302 16.23 -7.43 -3.44
C GLY A 302 16.70 -7.59 -4.88
N GLN A 303 17.99 -7.37 -5.16
CA GLN A 303 18.56 -7.63 -6.49
C GLN A 303 18.42 -9.10 -6.90
N ALA A 304 18.67 -10.04 -5.99
CA ALA A 304 18.54 -11.47 -6.27
C ALA A 304 17.07 -11.84 -6.60
N LYS A 305 16.09 -11.28 -5.87
CA LYS A 305 14.67 -11.50 -6.13
C LYS A 305 14.25 -10.94 -7.49
N GLU A 306 14.67 -9.74 -7.82
CA GLU A 306 14.40 -9.14 -9.14
C GLU A 306 15.09 -9.89 -10.27
N ALA A 307 16.35 -10.32 -10.08
CA ALA A 307 17.07 -11.14 -11.07
C ALA A 307 16.33 -12.46 -11.37
N ALA A 308 15.83 -13.15 -10.34
CA ALA A 308 15.02 -14.34 -10.51
C ALA A 308 13.72 -14.05 -11.27
N TRP A 309 13.06 -12.93 -11.00
CA TRP A 309 11.89 -12.50 -11.77
C TRP A 309 12.26 -12.17 -13.23
N ASN A 310 13.39 -11.52 -13.48
CA ASN A 310 13.87 -11.22 -14.83
C ASN A 310 14.11 -12.49 -15.65
N GLU A 311 14.62 -13.56 -15.02
CA GLU A 311 14.77 -14.88 -15.66
C GLU A 311 13.40 -15.48 -16.04
N LYS A 312 12.41 -15.41 -15.13
CA LYS A 312 11.03 -15.84 -15.41
C LYS A 312 10.42 -15.02 -16.55
N PHE A 313 10.61 -13.72 -16.56
CA PHE A 313 10.11 -12.85 -17.62
C PHE A 313 10.78 -13.10 -18.97
N ALA A 314 12.09 -13.38 -18.98
CA ALA A 314 12.82 -13.76 -20.21
C ALA A 314 12.28 -15.08 -20.81
N ALA A 315 11.98 -16.06 -19.96
CA ALA A 315 11.34 -17.31 -20.41
C ALA A 315 9.92 -17.07 -20.93
N TYR A 316 9.15 -16.23 -20.25
CA TYR A 316 7.82 -15.79 -20.70
C TYR A 316 7.89 -15.08 -22.07
N ALA A 317 8.80 -14.13 -22.22
CA ALA A 317 8.97 -13.38 -23.47
C ALA A 317 9.36 -14.26 -24.65
N LYS A 318 10.10 -15.33 -24.40
CA LYS A 318 10.44 -16.33 -25.44
C LYS A 318 9.22 -17.15 -25.86
N ALA A 319 8.37 -17.52 -24.88
CA ALA A 319 7.17 -18.34 -25.15
C ALA A 319 5.98 -17.51 -25.65
N PHE A 320 5.82 -16.28 -25.17
CA PHE A 320 4.70 -15.36 -25.41
C PHE A 320 5.20 -13.96 -25.77
N PRO A 321 5.84 -13.76 -26.94
CA PRO A 321 6.52 -12.49 -27.26
C PRO A 321 5.56 -11.31 -27.41
N GLN A 322 4.34 -11.52 -27.87
CA GLN A 322 3.35 -10.44 -28.02
C GLN A 322 2.85 -9.96 -26.67
N GLU A 323 2.51 -10.89 -25.79
CA GLU A 323 2.05 -10.59 -24.42
C GLU A 323 3.18 -9.92 -23.60
N ALA A 324 4.42 -10.36 -23.77
CA ALA A 324 5.57 -9.75 -23.11
C ALA A 324 5.82 -8.31 -23.58
N ALA A 325 5.68 -8.05 -24.88
CA ALA A 325 5.78 -6.71 -25.44
C ALA A 325 4.67 -5.79 -24.90
N GLU A 326 3.44 -6.28 -24.85
CA GLU A 326 2.30 -5.54 -24.30
C GLU A 326 2.46 -5.27 -22.80
N PHE A 327 2.87 -6.27 -22.01
CA PHE A 327 3.18 -6.07 -20.60
C PHE A 327 4.26 -4.98 -20.39
N THR A 328 5.34 -5.06 -21.17
CA THR A 328 6.44 -4.09 -21.10
C THR A 328 5.97 -2.68 -21.45
N ARG A 329 5.15 -2.53 -22.52
CA ARG A 329 4.57 -1.26 -22.93
C ARG A 329 3.76 -0.62 -21.80
N ARG A 330 2.87 -1.41 -21.16
CA ARG A 330 2.03 -0.93 -20.04
C ARG A 330 2.86 -0.54 -18.82
N MET A 331 3.87 -1.36 -18.45
CA MET A 331 4.73 -1.05 -17.29
C MET A 331 5.56 0.23 -17.50
N LYS A 332 5.87 0.57 -18.76
CA LYS A 332 6.53 1.83 -19.11
C LYS A 332 5.57 3.03 -19.18
N GLY A 333 4.25 2.80 -19.21
CA GLY A 333 3.26 3.84 -19.43
C GLY A 333 3.26 4.41 -20.85
N GLU A 334 3.70 3.61 -21.83
CA GLU A 334 3.74 4.00 -23.25
C GLU A 334 2.37 3.75 -23.91
N MET A 335 1.93 4.70 -24.71
CA MET A 335 0.71 4.53 -25.52
C MET A 335 0.94 3.55 -26.67
N PRO A 336 -0.11 2.85 -27.19
CA PRO A 336 0.00 2.09 -28.42
C PRO A 336 0.49 2.99 -29.57
N SER A 337 1.35 2.45 -30.43
CA SER A 337 2.04 3.25 -31.47
C SER A 337 1.11 3.91 -32.51
N ASP A 338 -0.09 3.39 -32.67
CA ASP A 338 -1.09 3.90 -33.62
C ASP A 338 -2.20 4.75 -32.93
N PHE A 339 -2.10 4.95 -31.60
CA PHE A 339 -3.14 5.62 -30.82
C PHE A 339 -3.41 7.05 -31.32
N ASP A 340 -2.37 7.86 -31.47
CA ASP A 340 -2.51 9.26 -31.89
C ASP A 340 -3.16 9.39 -33.28
N ALA A 341 -2.77 8.52 -34.21
CA ALA A 341 -3.35 8.53 -35.57
C ALA A 341 -4.86 8.20 -35.53
N LYS A 342 -5.25 7.17 -34.80
CA LYS A 342 -6.64 6.76 -34.65
C LYS A 342 -7.47 7.77 -33.86
N ALA A 343 -6.89 8.37 -32.81
CA ALA A 343 -7.54 9.45 -32.06
C ALA A 343 -7.83 10.67 -32.94
N ASN A 344 -6.85 11.09 -33.75
CA ASN A 344 -7.02 12.19 -34.66
C ASN A 344 -8.06 11.90 -35.76
N GLU A 345 -8.11 10.66 -36.26
CA GLU A 345 -9.14 10.23 -37.21
C GLU A 345 -10.54 10.34 -36.59
N PHE A 346 -10.73 9.88 -35.36
CA PHE A 346 -11.99 10.01 -34.63
C PHE A 346 -12.41 11.47 -34.45
N ILE A 347 -11.48 12.33 -34.01
CA ILE A 347 -11.74 13.76 -33.85
C ILE A 347 -12.15 14.40 -35.18
N ALA A 348 -11.43 14.11 -36.28
CA ALA A 348 -11.75 14.63 -37.61
C ALA A 348 -13.15 14.22 -38.07
N LYS A 349 -13.55 12.95 -37.81
CA LYS A 349 -14.90 12.46 -38.13
C LYS A 349 -15.99 13.23 -37.37
N LEU A 350 -15.75 13.53 -36.07
CA LEU A 350 -16.68 14.34 -35.27
C LEU A 350 -16.79 15.77 -35.77
N GLN A 351 -15.67 16.38 -36.15
CA GLN A 351 -15.67 17.74 -36.71
C GLN A 351 -16.37 17.83 -38.06
N ALA A 352 -16.22 16.80 -38.89
CA ALA A 352 -16.89 16.74 -40.21
C ALA A 352 -18.40 16.49 -40.10
N ASN A 353 -18.85 15.82 -39.04
CA ASN A 353 -20.25 15.45 -38.84
C ASN A 353 -20.70 15.81 -37.42
N PRO A 354 -20.78 17.11 -37.08
CA PRO A 354 -21.16 17.54 -35.72
C PRO A 354 -22.60 17.13 -35.40
N ALA A 355 -22.79 16.60 -34.21
CA ALA A 355 -24.10 16.21 -33.71
C ALA A 355 -24.44 16.89 -32.38
N LYS A 356 -25.69 17.29 -32.23
CA LYS A 356 -26.20 17.80 -30.93
C LYS A 356 -26.68 16.63 -30.09
N ILE A 357 -25.86 16.19 -29.17
CA ILE A 357 -26.13 15.06 -28.27
C ILE A 357 -25.89 15.42 -26.81
N ALA A 358 -26.42 14.61 -25.88
CA ALA A 358 -26.13 14.77 -24.47
C ALA A 358 -24.64 14.48 -24.18
N SER A 359 -24.03 15.20 -23.21
CA SER A 359 -22.61 15.04 -22.85
C SER A 359 -22.26 13.60 -22.46
N ARG A 360 -23.13 12.90 -21.73
CA ARG A 360 -22.95 11.49 -21.41
C ARG A 360 -22.87 10.58 -22.66
N LYS A 361 -23.60 10.91 -23.73
CA LYS A 361 -23.53 10.19 -25.00
C LYS A 361 -22.24 10.49 -25.75
N ALA A 362 -21.78 11.74 -25.68
CA ALA A 362 -20.47 12.11 -26.25
C ALA A 362 -19.34 11.38 -25.52
N SER A 363 -19.40 11.26 -24.19
CA SER A 363 -18.45 10.47 -23.40
C SER A 363 -18.49 8.99 -23.80
N GLN A 364 -19.68 8.37 -23.91
CA GLN A 364 -19.81 6.98 -24.35
C GLN A 364 -19.21 6.79 -25.75
N ASN A 365 -19.48 7.69 -26.68
CA ASN A 365 -18.92 7.61 -28.03
C ASN A 365 -17.38 7.66 -28.03
N ALA A 366 -16.80 8.45 -27.15
CA ALA A 366 -15.34 8.49 -26.95
C ALA A 366 -14.81 7.16 -26.37
N ILE A 367 -15.51 6.60 -25.36
CA ILE A 367 -15.17 5.28 -24.79
C ILE A 367 -15.24 4.17 -25.86
N GLU A 368 -16.32 4.16 -26.69
CA GLU A 368 -16.45 3.22 -27.82
C GLU A 368 -15.32 3.34 -28.83
N ALA A 369 -14.80 4.57 -29.06
CA ALA A 369 -13.72 4.81 -30.01
C ALA A 369 -12.35 4.43 -29.43
N PHE A 370 -12.08 4.77 -28.20
CA PHE A 370 -10.76 4.64 -27.58
C PHE A 370 -10.58 3.34 -26.79
N GLY A 371 -11.63 2.80 -26.19
CA GLY A 371 -11.57 1.55 -25.44
C GLY A 371 -10.92 0.39 -26.19
N PRO A 372 -11.28 0.12 -27.48
CA PRO A 372 -10.61 -0.91 -28.26
C PRO A 372 -9.13 -0.67 -28.53
N LEU A 373 -8.67 0.58 -28.44
CA LEU A 373 -7.27 0.97 -28.68
C LEU A 373 -6.40 0.80 -27.44
N LEU A 374 -7.01 0.75 -26.25
CA LEU A 374 -6.36 0.73 -24.95
C LEU A 374 -6.72 -0.55 -24.19
N PRO A 375 -6.01 -1.66 -24.43
CA PRO A 375 -6.26 -2.92 -23.70
C PRO A 375 -6.13 -2.80 -22.19
N GLU A 376 -5.38 -1.80 -21.72
CA GLU A 376 -5.22 -1.47 -20.30
C GLU A 376 -6.39 -0.69 -19.68
N PHE A 377 -7.31 -0.19 -20.49
CA PHE A 377 -8.43 0.61 -20.01
C PHE A 377 -9.35 -0.19 -19.09
N LEU A 378 -9.44 0.21 -17.81
CA LEU A 378 -10.29 -0.40 -16.80
C LEU A 378 -11.26 0.67 -16.26
N GLY A 379 -12.46 0.70 -16.80
CA GLY A 379 -13.50 1.62 -16.38
C GLY A 379 -14.38 1.09 -15.27
N GLY A 380 -15.40 1.85 -14.92
CA GLY A 380 -16.38 1.42 -13.91
C GLY A 380 -17.44 2.46 -13.62
N SER A 381 -18.36 2.09 -12.73
CA SER A 381 -19.41 2.98 -12.26
C SER A 381 -19.87 2.61 -10.85
N ALA A 382 -20.25 3.63 -10.08
CA ALA A 382 -20.89 3.47 -8.78
C ALA A 382 -22.41 3.42 -8.94
N ASP A 383 -22.91 2.33 -9.51
CA ASP A 383 -24.34 2.02 -9.72
C ASP A 383 -25.10 3.01 -10.64
N LEU A 384 -24.39 3.68 -11.55
CA LEU A 384 -24.99 4.68 -12.46
C LEU A 384 -24.70 4.38 -13.95
N ALA A 385 -24.28 3.15 -14.30
CA ALA A 385 -23.87 2.82 -15.65
C ALA A 385 -24.93 3.14 -16.73
N PRO A 386 -26.24 2.87 -16.54
CA PRO A 386 -27.26 3.24 -17.53
C PRO A 386 -27.51 4.74 -17.62
N SER A 387 -27.33 5.48 -16.52
CA SER A 387 -27.56 6.93 -16.44
C SER A 387 -26.39 7.73 -17.01
N ASN A 388 -25.16 7.30 -16.71
CA ASN A 388 -23.93 7.98 -17.11
C ASN A 388 -23.35 7.43 -18.43
N LEU A 389 -23.89 6.33 -18.94
CA LEU A 389 -23.47 5.67 -20.17
C LEU A 389 -21.96 5.29 -20.15
N THR A 390 -21.53 4.69 -19.04
CA THR A 390 -20.13 4.26 -18.86
C THR A 390 -19.87 2.87 -19.41
N LEU A 391 -20.91 2.07 -19.65
CA LEU A 391 -20.79 0.80 -20.37
C LEU A 391 -20.62 1.07 -21.87
N TRP A 392 -19.79 0.27 -22.51
CA TRP A 392 -19.54 0.29 -23.93
C TRP A 392 -19.52 -1.13 -24.50
N SER A 393 -19.52 -1.31 -25.81
CA SER A 393 -19.68 -2.63 -26.46
C SER A 393 -18.60 -3.66 -26.09
N GLY A 394 -17.41 -3.19 -25.71
CA GLY A 394 -16.30 -4.03 -25.26
C GLY A 394 -16.20 -4.21 -23.74
N SER A 395 -17.17 -3.70 -22.96
CA SER A 395 -17.15 -3.86 -21.50
C SER A 395 -17.27 -5.30 -21.07
N LYS A 396 -16.36 -5.76 -20.20
CA LYS A 396 -16.35 -7.08 -19.57
C LYS A 396 -16.17 -6.92 -18.06
N PRO A 397 -17.23 -7.15 -17.27
CA PRO A 397 -17.16 -6.98 -15.80
C PRO A 397 -16.14 -7.94 -15.17
N ILE A 398 -15.28 -7.42 -14.28
CA ILE A 398 -14.22 -8.21 -13.60
C ILE A 398 -14.78 -9.26 -12.63
N ASN A 399 -16.00 -9.09 -12.14
CA ASN A 399 -16.68 -10.07 -11.31
C ASN A 399 -17.20 -11.30 -12.10
N GLU A 400 -17.33 -11.19 -13.42
CA GLU A 400 -17.71 -12.26 -14.33
C GLU A 400 -16.49 -12.88 -15.01
N ASP A 401 -15.55 -12.04 -15.42
CA ASP A 401 -14.27 -12.43 -16.01
C ASP A 401 -13.14 -11.60 -15.36
N THR A 402 -12.30 -12.23 -14.57
CA THR A 402 -11.20 -11.56 -13.86
C THR A 402 -10.24 -10.81 -14.81
N ALA A 403 -10.10 -11.25 -16.05
CA ALA A 403 -9.34 -10.55 -17.09
C ALA A 403 -10.11 -9.38 -17.75
N GLY A 404 -11.27 -9.04 -17.23
CA GLY A 404 -12.15 -7.99 -17.75
C GLY A 404 -11.62 -6.57 -17.59
N ASN A 405 -12.45 -5.62 -17.98
CA ASN A 405 -12.08 -4.20 -18.09
C ASN A 405 -13.13 -3.24 -17.50
N TYR A 406 -14.05 -3.76 -16.68
CA TYR A 406 -15.10 -2.95 -16.10
C TYR A 406 -15.38 -3.36 -14.65
N ILE A 407 -15.53 -2.38 -13.77
CA ILE A 407 -15.79 -2.58 -12.33
C ILE A 407 -17.19 -2.05 -11.99
N HIS A 408 -18.04 -2.94 -11.49
CA HIS A 408 -19.27 -2.54 -10.80
C HIS A 408 -18.92 -2.20 -9.34
N TYR A 409 -18.75 -0.92 -9.03
CA TYR A 409 -18.41 -0.48 -7.67
C TYR A 409 -19.58 -0.58 -6.70
N GLY A 410 -20.83 -0.63 -7.19
CA GLY A 410 -22.01 -0.41 -6.36
C GLY A 410 -22.08 1.04 -5.89
N VAL A 411 -22.96 1.36 -4.95
CA VAL A 411 -23.11 2.73 -4.42
C VAL A 411 -21.96 3.04 -3.46
N ARG A 412 -20.78 3.29 -4.03
CA ARG A 412 -19.49 3.52 -3.32
C ARG A 412 -18.67 4.60 -4.04
N GLU A 413 -19.23 5.78 -4.26
CA GLU A 413 -18.62 6.83 -5.08
C GLU A 413 -17.26 7.29 -4.55
N PHE A 414 -17.14 7.47 -3.24
CA PHE A 414 -15.89 7.90 -2.62
C PHE A 414 -14.82 6.80 -2.70
N GLY A 415 -15.20 5.58 -2.35
CA GLY A 415 -14.33 4.41 -2.48
C GLY A 415 -13.88 4.17 -3.92
N MET A 416 -14.78 4.32 -4.90
CA MET A 416 -14.47 4.20 -6.33
C MET A 416 -13.30 5.09 -6.75
N THR A 417 -13.34 6.36 -6.35
CA THR A 417 -12.28 7.32 -6.73
C THR A 417 -10.94 6.93 -6.12
N ALA A 418 -10.91 6.57 -4.86
CA ALA A 418 -9.68 6.18 -4.18
C ALA A 418 -9.14 4.81 -4.67
N ILE A 419 -10.02 3.86 -4.99
CA ILE A 419 -9.64 2.60 -5.64
C ILE A 419 -9.02 2.87 -7.01
N ALA A 420 -9.62 3.78 -7.80
CA ALA A 420 -9.08 4.16 -9.10
C ALA A 420 -7.66 4.75 -8.99
N ASN A 421 -7.36 5.55 -7.94
CA ASN A 421 -6.01 6.02 -7.68
C ASN A 421 -5.03 4.84 -7.48
N GLY A 422 -5.40 3.86 -6.68
CA GLY A 422 -4.56 2.67 -6.45
C GLY A 422 -4.35 1.82 -7.72
N ILE A 423 -5.36 1.72 -8.58
CA ILE A 423 -5.24 1.05 -9.88
C ILE A 423 -4.27 1.84 -10.79
N ALA A 424 -4.41 3.16 -10.86
CA ALA A 424 -3.59 4.02 -11.70
C ALA A 424 -2.11 4.03 -11.28
N ASP A 425 -1.81 4.00 -9.99
CA ASP A 425 -0.44 3.95 -9.45
C ASP A 425 0.35 2.73 -9.97
N ARG A 426 -0.35 1.71 -10.46
CA ARG A 426 0.27 0.52 -11.07
C ARG A 426 0.75 0.75 -12.50
N LYS A 427 0.52 1.90 -13.10
CA LYS A 427 0.80 2.23 -14.51
C LYS A 427 0.18 1.25 -15.53
N SER A 428 -0.78 0.47 -15.08
CA SER A 428 -1.41 -0.57 -15.90
C SER A 428 -2.79 -0.18 -16.41
N VAL A 429 -3.25 1.01 -16.00
CA VAL A 429 -4.56 1.56 -16.36
C VAL A 429 -4.45 3.08 -16.49
N VAL A 430 -4.96 3.62 -17.53
CA VAL A 430 -5.11 5.06 -17.77
C VAL A 430 -6.55 5.48 -17.50
#